data_250364cb9fdb67b28008c1eaf9cdc58c
#
_entry.id   250364cb9fdb67b28008c1eaf9cdc58c
#
_cell.length_a   1.000
_cell.length_b   1.000
_cell.length_c   1.000
_cell.angle_alpha   90.00
_cell.angle_beta   90.00
_cell.angle_gamma   90.00
#
_symmetry.space_group_name_H-M   'P 1'
#
loop_
_entity.id
_entity.type
_entity.pdbx_description
1 polymer ?
#
loop_
_entity_poly.entity_id
_entity_poly.type
_entity_poly.pdbx_seq_one_letter_code
_entity_poly.pdbx_strand_id
1 'polypeptide(L)'
;IGSTGCGKSTLVNLIPRFYDVTSGDITLDGVDIREVKQHELREKLGYVPQKGVLFSGDIASNIMFGNSHGSDDEMIEAAEIAQATEFIDTKPEKYKSPISQGGSNVSGGQKQRLSIARAIAKHPQVFIFDDSFSALDYKTDVTLRRALAEKTSGSTVLIVAQRISTILHAEQIIVLDEGKVAGKGTHAELLKNCPVYREIAESQLSRKELEAALNEQTDGKEDQIHG
;
A
#
# COMPACT_ATOMS: atom_id res chain seq x y z
N ILE A 1 2.36 7.01 -8.49
CA ILE A 1 1.61 8.26 -8.39
C ILE A 1 1.23 8.78 -9.75
N GLY A 2 0.30 9.74 -9.83
CA GLY A 2 -0.19 10.38 -11.06
C GLY A 2 -1.61 10.89 -10.90
N SER A 3 -2.13 11.62 -11.89
CA SER A 3 -3.48 12.22 -11.90
C SER A 3 -4.58 11.17 -11.75
N THR A 4 -5.78 11.61 -11.39
CA THR A 4 -6.95 10.72 -11.37
C THR A 4 -7.23 10.20 -12.77
N GLY A 5 -7.46 8.89 -12.90
CA GLY A 5 -7.75 8.25 -14.20
C GLY A 5 -6.52 7.91 -15.05
N CYS A 6 -5.28 8.21 -14.63
CA CYS A 6 -4.06 7.89 -15.39
C CYS A 6 -3.68 6.39 -15.43
N GLY A 7 -4.49 5.48 -14.86
CA GLY A 7 -4.28 4.04 -14.99
C GLY A 7 -3.59 3.36 -13.81
N LYS A 8 -3.38 4.01 -12.66
CA LYS A 8 -2.69 3.44 -11.48
C LYS A 8 -3.30 2.12 -11.01
N SER A 9 -4.59 2.13 -10.69
CA SER A 9 -5.31 0.91 -10.25
C SER A 9 -5.34 -0.16 -11.34
N THR A 10 -5.46 0.24 -12.61
CA THR A 10 -5.40 -0.70 -13.73
C THR A 10 -4.06 -1.42 -13.77
N LEU A 11 -2.95 -0.69 -13.60
CA LEU A 11 -1.60 -1.26 -13.59
C LEU A 11 -1.43 -2.28 -12.45
N VAL A 12 -1.79 -1.92 -11.21
CA VAL A 12 -1.61 -2.83 -10.07
C VAL A 12 -2.56 -4.01 -10.10
N ASN A 13 -3.72 -3.90 -10.77
CA ASN A 13 -4.68 -4.99 -10.96
C ASN A 13 -4.20 -6.08 -11.95
N LEU A 14 -3.19 -5.80 -12.75
CA LEU A 14 -2.55 -6.80 -13.60
C LEU A 14 -1.72 -7.80 -12.79
N ILE A 15 -1.16 -7.38 -11.64
CA ILE A 15 -0.29 -8.23 -10.82
C ILE A 15 -1.05 -9.45 -10.24
N PRO A 16 -2.23 -9.31 -9.60
CA PRO A 16 -3.04 -10.46 -9.15
C PRO A 16 -3.79 -11.15 -10.29
N ARG A 17 -3.53 -10.77 -11.55
CA ARG A 17 -4.20 -11.28 -12.74
C ARG A 17 -5.72 -11.16 -12.65
N PHE A 18 -6.22 -9.97 -12.29
CA PHE A 18 -7.63 -9.63 -12.50
C PHE A 18 -7.89 -9.42 -14.01
N TYR A 19 -6.85 -9.03 -14.73
CA TYR A 19 -6.78 -8.94 -16.19
C TYR A 19 -5.39 -9.41 -16.62
N ASP A 20 -5.29 -10.05 -17.79
CA ASP A 20 -4.00 -10.36 -18.41
C ASP A 20 -3.53 -9.19 -19.28
N VAL A 21 -2.22 -9.02 -19.41
CA VAL A 21 -1.63 -8.01 -20.31
C VAL A 21 -1.90 -8.36 -21.77
N THR A 22 -2.14 -7.36 -22.60
CA THR A 22 -2.33 -7.53 -24.05
C THR A 22 -0.99 -7.63 -24.80
N SER A 23 0.07 -7.05 -24.22
CA SER A 23 1.43 -7.11 -24.74
C SER A 23 2.43 -6.94 -23.60
N GLY A 24 3.65 -7.44 -23.77
CA GLY A 24 4.65 -7.50 -22.68
C GLY A 24 4.36 -8.63 -21.71
N ASP A 25 5.07 -8.61 -20.59
CA ASP A 25 5.01 -9.61 -19.53
C ASP A 25 5.12 -8.97 -18.16
N ILE A 26 4.65 -9.69 -17.14
CA ILE A 26 4.86 -9.38 -15.73
C ILE A 26 5.48 -10.62 -15.10
N THR A 27 6.61 -10.45 -14.44
CA THR A 27 7.30 -11.54 -13.76
C THR A 27 7.31 -11.35 -12.26
N LEU A 28 7.19 -12.45 -11.51
CA LEU A 28 7.42 -12.53 -10.08
C LEU A 28 8.59 -13.49 -9.85
N ASP A 29 9.69 -12.99 -9.28
CA ASP A 29 10.94 -13.75 -9.10
C ASP A 29 11.46 -14.37 -10.41
N GLY A 30 11.33 -13.64 -11.52
CA GLY A 30 11.77 -14.07 -12.85
C GLY A 30 10.82 -15.03 -13.58
N VAL A 31 9.70 -15.42 -12.97
CA VAL A 31 8.68 -16.29 -13.58
C VAL A 31 7.51 -15.46 -14.09
N ASP A 32 7.12 -15.63 -15.36
CA ASP A 32 5.92 -14.98 -15.90
C ASP A 32 4.68 -15.41 -15.12
N ILE A 33 3.93 -14.43 -14.62
CA ILE A 33 2.74 -14.71 -13.80
C ILE A 33 1.67 -15.51 -14.55
N ARG A 34 1.71 -15.55 -15.90
CA ARG A 34 0.80 -16.35 -16.73
C ARG A 34 1.15 -17.86 -16.70
N GLU A 35 2.38 -18.21 -16.38
CA GLU A 35 2.84 -19.59 -16.24
C GLU A 35 2.52 -20.21 -14.89
N VAL A 36 2.09 -19.38 -13.92
CA VAL A 36 1.72 -19.81 -12.56
C VAL A 36 0.20 -19.90 -12.46
N LYS A 37 -0.31 -20.88 -11.71
CA LYS A 37 -1.74 -20.92 -11.40
C LYS A 37 -2.15 -19.70 -10.61
N GLN A 38 -3.30 -19.11 -10.94
CA GLN A 38 -3.78 -17.88 -10.30
C GLN A 38 -3.87 -18.01 -8.77
N HIS A 39 -4.24 -19.18 -8.25
CA HIS A 39 -4.31 -19.43 -6.81
C HIS A 39 -2.90 -19.31 -6.18
N GLU A 40 -1.91 -20.01 -6.72
CA GLU A 40 -0.52 -20.00 -6.24
C GLU A 40 0.09 -18.58 -6.31
N LEU A 41 -0.19 -17.83 -7.39
CA LEU A 41 0.20 -16.44 -7.52
C LEU A 41 -0.44 -15.59 -6.39
N ARG A 42 -1.76 -15.70 -6.23
CA ARG A 42 -2.51 -14.89 -5.26
C ARG A 42 -2.18 -15.24 -3.81
N GLU A 43 -1.72 -16.44 -3.52
CA GLU A 43 -1.19 -16.80 -2.19
C GLU A 43 0.01 -15.95 -1.80
N LYS A 44 0.86 -15.58 -2.75
CA LYS A 44 2.04 -14.73 -2.54
C LYS A 44 1.70 -13.24 -2.36
N LEU A 45 0.48 -12.82 -2.67
CA LEU A 45 0.06 -11.43 -2.73
C LEU A 45 -0.88 -11.06 -1.56
N GLY A 46 -0.60 -9.95 -0.91
CA GLY A 46 -1.52 -9.24 -0.01
C GLY A 46 -2.08 -8.01 -0.72
N TYR A 47 -3.30 -8.10 -1.23
CA TYR A 47 -3.94 -7.01 -1.98
C TYR A 47 -4.96 -6.27 -1.12
N VAL A 48 -4.79 -4.96 -0.97
CA VAL A 48 -5.71 -4.06 -0.27
C VAL A 48 -6.30 -3.08 -1.28
N PRO A 49 -7.60 -3.22 -1.62
CA PRO A 49 -8.26 -2.34 -2.59
C PRO A 49 -8.49 -0.94 -2.01
N GLN A 50 -8.73 0.03 -2.90
CA GLN A 50 -9.05 1.40 -2.56
C GLN A 50 -10.24 1.51 -1.59
N LYS A 51 -11.27 0.68 -1.79
CA LYS A 51 -12.40 0.56 -0.87
C LYS A 51 -12.31 -0.78 -0.16
N GLY A 52 -12.10 -0.75 1.14
CA GLY A 52 -12.08 -1.96 1.97
C GLY A 52 -13.39 -2.75 1.82
N VAL A 53 -13.25 -4.05 1.56
CA VAL A 53 -14.38 -4.99 1.45
C VAL A 53 -14.30 -5.98 2.60
N LEU A 54 -15.41 -6.11 3.35
CA LEU A 54 -15.56 -7.07 4.43
C LEU A 54 -16.67 -8.07 4.10
N PHE A 55 -16.45 -9.29 4.57
CA PHE A 55 -17.41 -10.37 4.44
C PHE A 55 -18.29 -10.45 5.68
N SER A 56 -19.51 -10.99 5.53
CA SER A 56 -20.35 -11.32 6.68
C SER A 56 -19.66 -12.38 7.55
N GLY A 57 -19.74 -12.20 8.85
CA GLY A 57 -19.06 -13.03 9.85
C GLY A 57 -18.71 -12.19 11.06
N ASP A 58 -17.52 -12.33 11.59
CA ASP A 58 -16.98 -11.50 12.66
C ASP A 58 -15.66 -10.83 12.28
N ILE A 59 -15.09 -10.03 13.18
CA ILE A 59 -13.82 -9.33 12.94
C ILE A 59 -12.69 -10.35 12.75
N ALA A 60 -12.61 -11.39 13.60
CA ALA A 60 -11.60 -12.43 13.52
C ALA A 60 -11.60 -13.13 12.16
N SER A 61 -12.74 -13.63 11.72
CA SER A 61 -12.87 -14.30 10.42
C SER A 61 -12.53 -13.39 9.24
N ASN A 62 -12.78 -12.09 9.36
CA ASN A 62 -12.39 -11.12 8.35
C ASN A 62 -10.87 -10.89 8.29
N ILE A 63 -10.19 -10.78 9.43
CA ILE A 63 -8.75 -10.62 9.48
C ILE A 63 -8.07 -11.91 8.96
N MET A 64 -8.50 -13.06 9.46
CA MET A 64 -7.90 -14.36 9.16
C MET A 64 -8.37 -15.00 7.85
N PHE A 65 -9.15 -14.28 7.03
CA PHE A 65 -9.70 -14.82 5.78
C PHE A 65 -8.63 -15.36 4.81
N GLY A 66 -7.45 -14.74 4.78
CA GLY A 66 -6.32 -15.19 3.94
C GLY A 66 -5.36 -16.16 4.63
N ASN A 67 -5.55 -16.45 5.92
CA ASN A 67 -4.71 -17.33 6.73
C ASN A 67 -5.58 -18.10 7.75
N SER A 68 -6.42 -18.99 7.26
CA SER A 68 -7.39 -19.74 8.11
C SER A 68 -6.75 -20.68 9.14
N HIS A 69 -5.45 -20.92 9.05
CA HIS A 69 -4.67 -21.76 9.97
C HIS A 69 -3.74 -20.95 10.90
N GLY A 70 -3.76 -19.63 10.79
CA GLY A 70 -2.97 -18.76 11.64
C GLY A 70 -3.47 -18.72 13.08
N SER A 71 -2.61 -18.29 13.98
CA SER A 71 -2.87 -18.20 15.42
C SER A 71 -3.64 -16.93 15.80
N ASP A 72 -4.23 -16.92 17.01
CA ASP A 72 -4.83 -15.70 17.57
C ASP A 72 -3.79 -14.59 17.76
N ASP A 73 -2.54 -14.94 18.06
CA ASP A 73 -1.44 -13.96 18.23
C ASP A 73 -1.13 -13.26 16.89
N GLU A 74 -1.09 -13.99 15.79
CA GLU A 74 -0.89 -13.40 14.44
C GLU A 74 -2.06 -12.49 14.05
N MET A 75 -3.28 -12.86 14.41
CA MET A 75 -4.46 -12.02 14.21
C MET A 75 -4.36 -10.71 15.00
N ILE A 76 -4.00 -10.80 16.27
CA ILE A 76 -3.85 -9.64 17.16
C ILE A 76 -2.74 -8.72 16.64
N GLU A 77 -1.56 -9.28 16.33
CA GLU A 77 -0.44 -8.53 15.76
C GLU A 77 -0.84 -7.81 14.47
N ALA A 78 -1.53 -8.50 13.56
CA ALA A 78 -2.01 -7.88 12.33
C ALA A 78 -3.00 -6.73 12.57
N ALA A 79 -3.87 -6.87 13.58
CA ALA A 79 -4.81 -5.81 13.98
C ALA A 79 -4.07 -4.61 14.61
N GLU A 80 -3.04 -4.84 15.41
CA GLU A 80 -2.21 -3.80 16.02
C GLU A 80 -1.46 -3.00 14.96
N ILE A 81 -0.78 -3.67 14.04
CA ILE A 81 -0.07 -3.02 12.92
C ILE A 81 -1.04 -2.18 12.08
N ALA A 82 -2.22 -2.73 11.78
CA ALA A 82 -3.27 -2.03 11.03
C ALA A 82 -3.98 -0.92 11.84
N GLN A 83 -3.57 -0.65 13.08
CA GLN A 83 -4.18 0.32 13.99
C GLN A 83 -5.68 0.05 14.22
N ALA A 84 -6.07 -1.23 14.21
CA ALA A 84 -7.46 -1.65 14.35
C ALA A 84 -7.87 -1.94 15.80
N THR A 85 -6.92 -2.21 16.68
CA THR A 85 -7.14 -2.65 18.06
C THR A 85 -7.99 -1.67 18.86
N GLU A 86 -7.70 -0.35 18.72
CA GLU A 86 -8.44 0.70 19.44
C GLU A 86 -9.96 0.58 19.24
N PHE A 87 -10.43 0.47 18.00
CA PHE A 87 -11.87 0.36 17.75
C PHE A 87 -12.42 -1.04 18.02
N ILE A 88 -11.60 -2.10 17.88
CA ILE A 88 -11.99 -3.47 18.21
C ILE A 88 -12.29 -3.58 19.70
N ASP A 89 -11.44 -3.00 20.54
CA ASP A 89 -11.59 -3.02 22.00
C ASP A 89 -12.83 -2.25 22.51
N THR A 90 -13.34 -1.30 21.74
CA THR A 90 -14.58 -0.60 22.06
C THR A 90 -15.83 -1.46 21.81
N LYS A 91 -15.71 -2.56 21.09
CA LYS A 91 -16.85 -3.44 20.77
C LYS A 91 -17.10 -4.44 21.89
N PRO A 92 -18.38 -4.76 22.20
CA PRO A 92 -18.72 -5.68 23.30
C PRO A 92 -18.06 -7.07 23.19
N GLU A 93 -18.01 -7.61 21.97
CA GLU A 93 -17.49 -8.96 21.72
C GLU A 93 -16.09 -8.93 21.09
N LYS A 94 -15.43 -7.74 21.05
CA LYS A 94 -14.08 -7.54 20.49
C LYS A 94 -13.94 -8.20 19.10
N TYR A 95 -13.01 -9.12 18.95
CA TYR A 95 -12.75 -9.84 17.68
C TYR A 95 -13.93 -10.72 17.22
N LYS A 96 -14.83 -11.13 18.13
CA LYS A 96 -16.05 -11.88 17.81
C LYS A 96 -17.23 -11.00 17.42
N SER A 97 -17.04 -9.67 17.44
CA SER A 97 -18.11 -8.73 17.07
C SER A 97 -18.53 -8.93 15.62
N PRO A 98 -19.85 -8.99 15.35
CA PRO A 98 -20.36 -9.32 14.03
C PRO A 98 -20.06 -8.21 13.01
N ILE A 99 -19.71 -8.64 11.81
CA ILE A 99 -19.58 -7.81 10.60
C ILE A 99 -20.70 -8.17 9.64
N SER A 100 -21.50 -7.19 9.28
CA SER A 100 -22.56 -7.35 8.27
C SER A 100 -21.93 -7.46 6.88
N GLN A 101 -22.68 -8.00 5.92
CA GLN A 101 -22.24 -8.07 4.53
C GLN A 101 -21.79 -6.70 4.01
N GLY A 102 -20.60 -6.65 3.41
CA GLY A 102 -19.97 -5.42 2.95
C GLY A 102 -19.55 -4.47 4.07
N GLY A 103 -19.64 -4.90 5.36
CA GLY A 103 -19.23 -4.09 6.51
C GLY A 103 -20.10 -2.85 6.73
N SER A 104 -21.41 -2.94 6.47
CA SER A 104 -22.31 -1.77 6.60
C SER A 104 -22.42 -1.24 8.04
N ASN A 105 -22.03 -2.03 9.04
CA ASN A 105 -22.04 -1.69 10.47
C ASN A 105 -20.69 -1.16 11.00
N VAL A 106 -19.74 -0.87 10.13
CA VAL A 106 -18.44 -0.26 10.47
C VAL A 106 -18.13 0.92 9.55
N SER A 107 -17.35 1.89 10.04
CA SER A 107 -16.96 3.07 9.26
C SER A 107 -16.01 2.72 8.10
N GLY A 108 -15.86 3.63 7.13
CA GLY A 108 -14.94 3.45 6.01
C GLY A 108 -13.48 3.23 6.46
N GLY A 109 -13.01 4.02 7.43
CA GLY A 109 -11.67 3.86 8.01
C GLY A 109 -11.50 2.54 8.78
N GLN A 110 -12.53 2.07 9.48
CA GLN A 110 -12.53 0.76 10.14
C GLN A 110 -12.48 -0.39 9.12
N LYS A 111 -13.27 -0.32 8.04
CA LYS A 111 -13.20 -1.28 6.93
C LYS A 111 -11.80 -1.35 6.34
N GLN A 112 -11.21 -0.20 6.12
CA GLN A 112 -9.88 -0.10 5.52
C GLN A 112 -8.83 -0.74 6.43
N ARG A 113 -8.85 -0.42 7.74
CA ARG A 113 -7.92 -1.01 8.72
C ARG A 113 -8.09 -2.53 8.81
N LEU A 114 -9.30 -3.07 8.82
CA LEU A 114 -9.54 -4.52 8.79
C LEU A 114 -9.06 -5.17 7.48
N SER A 115 -9.21 -4.49 6.35
CA SER A 115 -8.70 -4.98 5.06
C SER A 115 -7.17 -5.00 5.03
N ILE A 116 -6.52 -4.02 5.66
CA ILE A 116 -5.06 -3.97 5.83
C ILE A 116 -4.61 -5.09 6.79
N ALA A 117 -5.29 -5.26 7.94
CA ALA A 117 -5.00 -6.36 8.88
C ALA A 117 -5.08 -7.73 8.20
N ARG A 118 -6.10 -7.96 7.37
CA ARG A 118 -6.24 -9.18 6.55
C ARG A 118 -5.03 -9.43 5.65
N ALA A 119 -4.53 -8.39 4.99
CA ALA A 119 -3.36 -8.51 4.12
C ALA A 119 -2.10 -8.83 4.93
N ILE A 120 -1.94 -8.23 6.12
CA ILE A 120 -0.80 -8.46 7.02
C ILE A 120 -0.85 -9.89 7.58
N ALA A 121 -2.01 -10.35 8.08
CA ALA A 121 -2.18 -11.69 8.66
C ALA A 121 -1.89 -12.83 7.66
N LYS A 122 -1.89 -12.53 6.37
CA LYS A 122 -1.57 -13.49 5.30
C LYS A 122 -0.08 -13.71 5.14
N HIS A 123 0.79 -12.85 5.67
CA HIS A 123 2.26 -12.87 5.50
C HIS A 123 2.72 -12.99 4.04
N PRO A 124 2.25 -12.13 3.14
CA PRO A 124 2.54 -12.25 1.71
C PRO A 124 3.97 -11.82 1.39
N GLN A 125 4.50 -12.29 0.25
CA GLN A 125 5.78 -11.85 -0.30
C GLN A 125 5.68 -10.45 -0.95
N VAL A 126 4.50 -10.12 -1.47
CA VAL A 126 4.24 -8.82 -2.12
C VAL A 126 2.98 -8.20 -1.55
N PHE A 127 3.09 -6.99 -1.03
CA PHE A 127 1.95 -6.17 -0.63
C PHE A 127 1.58 -5.19 -1.75
N ILE A 128 0.29 -5.06 -2.01
CA ILE A 128 -0.26 -4.09 -2.97
C ILE A 128 -1.34 -3.28 -2.25
N PHE A 129 -1.08 -1.98 -2.07
CA PHE A 129 -2.01 -1.02 -1.47
C PHE A 129 -2.53 -0.08 -2.57
N ASP A 130 -3.75 -0.30 -3.02
CA ASP A 130 -4.38 0.56 -4.03
C ASP A 130 -5.10 1.72 -3.34
N ASP A 131 -4.42 2.87 -3.21
CA ASP A 131 -4.91 4.11 -2.54
C ASP A 131 -5.54 3.86 -1.15
N SER A 132 -5.01 2.85 -0.45
CA SER A 132 -5.65 2.27 0.74
C SER A 132 -5.52 3.15 1.99
N PHE A 133 -4.68 4.17 1.97
CA PHE A 133 -4.43 5.06 3.11
C PHE A 133 -5.27 6.34 3.06
N SER A 134 -5.89 6.65 1.92
CA SER A 134 -6.66 7.89 1.72
C SER A 134 -7.90 8.02 2.63
N ALA A 135 -8.47 6.90 3.06
CA ALA A 135 -9.62 6.84 3.95
C ALA A 135 -9.27 6.99 5.45
N LEU A 136 -7.97 7.08 5.78
CA LEU A 136 -7.48 7.19 7.15
C LEU A 136 -7.22 8.66 7.52
N ASP A 137 -7.41 9.00 8.79
CA ASP A 137 -6.93 10.26 9.32
C ASP A 137 -5.39 10.29 9.35
N TYR A 138 -4.82 11.49 9.37
CA TYR A 138 -3.37 11.70 9.25
C TYR A 138 -2.56 10.94 10.31
N LYS A 139 -3.00 10.97 11.58
CA LYS A 139 -2.29 10.32 12.69
C LYS A 139 -2.27 8.81 12.51
N THR A 140 -3.42 8.22 12.22
CA THR A 140 -3.57 6.78 11.95
C THR A 140 -2.73 6.37 10.74
N ASP A 141 -2.77 7.12 9.64
CA ASP A 141 -1.99 6.85 8.42
C ASP A 141 -0.47 6.81 8.71
N VAL A 142 0.07 7.82 9.39
CA VAL A 142 1.51 7.89 9.71
C VAL A 142 1.94 6.73 10.61
N THR A 143 1.16 6.46 11.69
CA THR A 143 1.48 5.38 12.64
C THR A 143 1.42 4.01 11.96
N LEU A 144 0.39 3.77 11.15
CA LEU A 144 0.22 2.51 10.42
C LEU A 144 1.35 2.30 9.43
N ARG A 145 1.71 3.30 8.62
CA ARG A 145 2.79 3.16 7.63
C ARG A 145 4.15 2.88 8.29
N ARG A 146 4.43 3.48 9.45
CA ARG A 146 5.64 3.18 10.21
C ARG A 146 5.67 1.73 10.69
N ALA A 147 4.60 1.26 11.33
CA ALA A 147 4.48 -0.13 11.78
C ALA A 147 4.54 -1.13 10.62
N LEU A 148 3.91 -0.77 9.49
CA LEU A 148 3.92 -1.57 8.28
C LEU A 148 5.35 -1.70 7.71
N ALA A 149 6.12 -0.60 7.63
CA ALA A 149 7.48 -0.62 7.12
C ALA A 149 8.40 -1.55 7.93
N GLU A 150 8.26 -1.57 9.26
CA GLU A 150 8.99 -2.48 10.13
C GLU A 150 8.62 -3.95 9.85
N LYS A 151 7.33 -4.24 9.67
CA LYS A 151 6.83 -5.61 9.45
C LYS A 151 7.08 -6.14 8.04
N THR A 152 7.13 -5.26 7.04
CA THR A 152 7.26 -5.66 5.63
C THR A 152 8.69 -5.57 5.10
N SER A 153 9.70 -5.43 5.96
CA SER A 153 11.11 -5.27 5.57
C SER A 153 11.68 -6.39 4.69
N GLY A 154 11.05 -7.58 4.70
CA GLY A 154 11.40 -8.71 3.84
C GLY A 154 10.50 -8.91 2.63
N SER A 155 9.56 -7.99 2.39
CA SER A 155 8.55 -8.11 1.32
C SER A 155 8.66 -6.97 0.33
N THR A 156 8.22 -7.18 -0.90
CA THR A 156 8.02 -6.10 -1.87
C THR A 156 6.73 -5.36 -1.54
N VAL A 157 6.79 -4.02 -1.45
CA VAL A 157 5.62 -3.19 -1.14
C VAL A 157 5.33 -2.24 -2.29
N LEU A 158 4.14 -2.35 -2.87
CA LEU A 158 3.63 -1.49 -3.94
C LEU A 158 2.52 -0.61 -3.38
N ILE A 159 2.69 0.70 -3.44
CA ILE A 159 1.71 1.67 -2.94
C ILE A 159 1.23 2.55 -4.10
N VAL A 160 -0.03 2.46 -4.43
CA VAL A 160 -0.71 3.49 -5.22
C VAL A 160 -1.10 4.62 -4.29
N ALA A 161 -0.59 5.81 -4.56
CA ALA A 161 -0.85 6.99 -3.74
C ALA A 161 -1.27 8.19 -4.58
N GLN A 162 -2.09 9.05 -3.99
CA GLN A 162 -2.43 10.38 -4.50
C GLN A 162 -1.66 11.47 -3.75
N ARG A 163 -1.16 11.16 -2.54
CA ARG A 163 -0.43 12.11 -1.69
C ARG A 163 1.07 11.86 -1.79
N ILE A 164 1.83 12.92 -2.03
CA ILE A 164 3.30 12.88 -2.04
C ILE A 164 3.84 12.39 -0.68
N SER A 165 3.25 12.84 0.43
CA SER A 165 3.66 12.44 1.79
C SER A 165 3.60 10.92 2.04
N THR A 166 2.80 10.19 1.27
CA THR A 166 2.70 8.72 1.37
C THR A 166 3.90 8.02 0.76
N ILE A 167 4.56 8.63 -0.22
CA ILE A 167 5.61 8.01 -1.05
C ILE A 167 6.96 8.72 -0.97
N LEU A 168 7.10 9.74 -0.11
CA LEU A 168 8.32 10.55 0.03
C LEU A 168 9.58 9.70 0.21
N HIS A 169 9.49 8.65 1.01
CA HIS A 169 10.60 7.77 1.37
C HIS A 169 10.59 6.44 0.58
N ALA A 170 9.81 6.35 -0.50
CA ALA A 170 9.83 5.17 -1.34
C ALA A 170 11.19 5.06 -2.05
N GLU A 171 11.73 3.84 -2.09
CA GLU A 171 12.99 3.52 -2.79
C GLU A 171 12.89 3.86 -4.29
N GLN A 172 11.69 3.70 -4.85
CA GLN A 172 11.39 4.02 -6.22
C GLN A 172 9.95 4.51 -6.38
N ILE A 173 9.78 5.64 -7.06
CA ILE A 173 8.50 6.21 -7.42
C ILE A 173 8.33 6.07 -8.93
N ILE A 174 7.17 5.58 -9.35
CA ILE A 174 6.74 5.55 -10.76
C ILE A 174 5.64 6.60 -10.92
N VAL A 175 5.85 7.53 -11.86
CA VAL A 175 4.89 8.57 -12.21
C VAL A 175 4.15 8.15 -13.46
N LEU A 176 2.82 8.03 -13.35
CA LEU A 176 1.94 7.72 -14.48
C LEU A 176 1.22 8.98 -14.95
N ASP A 177 1.21 9.17 -16.25
CA ASP A 177 0.44 10.21 -16.93
C ASP A 177 -0.17 9.65 -18.20
N GLU A 178 -1.49 9.84 -18.39
CA GLU A 178 -2.25 9.34 -19.53
C GLU A 178 -1.95 7.88 -19.93
N GLY A 179 -1.82 6.99 -18.93
CA GLY A 179 -1.52 5.57 -19.13
C GLY A 179 -0.07 5.23 -19.48
N LYS A 180 0.83 6.21 -19.44
CA LYS A 180 2.27 6.04 -19.72
C LYS A 180 3.12 6.35 -18.50
N VAL A 181 4.32 5.79 -18.43
CA VAL A 181 5.31 6.14 -17.43
C VAL A 181 5.96 7.47 -17.84
N ALA A 182 5.62 8.55 -17.11
CA ALA A 182 6.19 9.88 -17.30
C ALA A 182 7.54 10.06 -16.59
N GLY A 183 7.79 9.31 -15.52
CA GLY A 183 9.04 9.36 -14.78
C GLY A 183 9.20 8.18 -13.82
N LYS A 184 10.46 7.88 -13.47
CA LYS A 184 10.84 6.83 -12.54
C LYS A 184 12.08 7.27 -11.78
N GLY A 185 12.09 7.16 -10.44
CA GLY A 185 13.22 7.54 -9.59
C GLY A 185 12.80 7.79 -8.15
N THR A 186 13.69 8.34 -7.36
CA THR A 186 13.42 8.83 -6.00
C THR A 186 12.66 10.15 -6.03
N HIS A 187 12.15 10.59 -4.88
CA HIS A 187 11.49 11.89 -4.74
C HIS A 187 12.35 13.05 -5.27
N ALA A 188 13.59 13.13 -4.83
CA ALA A 188 14.49 14.21 -5.22
C ALA A 188 14.91 14.18 -6.71
N GLU A 189 15.09 12.98 -7.29
CA GLU A 189 15.35 12.83 -8.73
C GLU A 189 14.17 13.28 -9.58
N LEU A 190 12.95 12.89 -9.19
CA LEU A 190 11.75 13.26 -9.92
C LEU A 190 11.40 14.74 -9.80
N LEU A 191 11.67 15.39 -8.67
CA LEU A 191 11.53 16.85 -8.54
C LEU A 191 12.41 17.58 -9.54
N LYS A 192 13.60 17.06 -9.85
CA LYS A 192 14.54 17.67 -10.82
C LYS A 192 14.16 17.35 -12.27
N ASN A 193 13.80 16.10 -12.55
CA ASN A 193 13.81 15.55 -13.90
C ASN A 193 12.42 15.24 -14.48
N CYS A 194 11.35 15.27 -13.65
CA CYS A 194 9.99 14.93 -14.09
C CYS A 194 9.03 16.11 -13.88
N PRO A 195 8.67 16.87 -14.93
CA PRO A 195 7.75 18.00 -14.82
C PRO A 195 6.39 17.64 -14.22
N VAL A 196 5.83 16.50 -14.63
CA VAL A 196 4.54 15.98 -14.11
C VAL A 196 4.61 15.73 -12.60
N TYR A 197 5.69 15.13 -12.12
CA TYR A 197 5.89 14.91 -10.69
C TYR A 197 6.04 16.21 -9.92
N ARG A 198 6.80 17.15 -10.46
CA ARG A 198 7.02 18.47 -9.85
C ARG A 198 5.71 19.22 -9.69
N GLU A 199 4.86 19.24 -10.71
CA GLU A 199 3.55 19.88 -10.66
C GLU A 199 2.67 19.28 -9.54
N ILE A 200 2.65 17.94 -9.41
CA ILE A 200 1.94 17.25 -8.34
C ILE A 200 2.52 17.65 -6.96
N ALA A 201 3.85 17.68 -6.85
CA ALA A 201 4.52 18.02 -5.59
C ALA A 201 4.28 19.49 -5.18
N GLU A 202 4.39 20.43 -6.10
CA GLU A 202 4.12 21.86 -5.88
C GLU A 202 2.68 22.14 -5.45
N SER A 203 1.73 21.30 -5.88
CA SER A 203 0.34 21.40 -5.47
C SER A 203 0.07 20.90 -4.03
N GLN A 204 0.98 20.13 -3.44
CA GLN A 204 0.76 19.44 -2.16
C GLN A 204 1.77 19.80 -1.07
N LEU A 205 2.98 20.22 -1.42
CA LEU A 205 4.06 20.53 -0.51
C LEU A 205 4.29 22.03 -0.42
N SER A 206 4.70 22.49 0.76
CA SER A 206 5.14 23.86 0.94
C SER A 206 6.48 24.11 0.23
N ARG A 207 6.76 25.38 -0.08
CA ARG A 207 8.03 25.78 -0.68
C ARG A 207 9.25 25.33 0.13
N LYS A 208 9.15 25.37 1.46
CA LYS A 208 10.22 24.93 2.37
C LYS A 208 10.50 23.42 2.28
N GLU A 209 9.44 22.60 2.16
CA GLU A 209 9.58 21.15 2.00
C GLU A 209 10.20 20.78 0.65
N LEU A 210 9.82 21.50 -0.41
CA LEU A 210 10.41 21.30 -1.75
C LEU A 210 11.91 21.68 -1.77
N GLU A 211 12.27 22.80 -1.16
CA GLU A 211 13.67 23.25 -1.04
C GLU A 211 14.50 22.27 -0.21
N ALA A 212 13.97 21.74 0.91
CA ALA A 212 14.64 20.74 1.73
C ALA A 212 14.94 19.46 0.94
N ALA A 213 13.94 18.92 0.22
CA ALA A 213 14.11 17.72 -0.59
C ALA A 213 15.12 17.86 -1.73
N LEU A 214 15.30 19.07 -2.26
CA LEU A 214 16.32 19.34 -3.28
C LEU A 214 17.73 19.45 -2.69
N ASN A 215 17.88 19.86 -1.43
CA ASN A 215 19.16 20.07 -0.75
C ASN A 215 19.74 18.79 -0.11
N GLU A 216 18.90 17.85 0.35
CA GLU A 216 19.34 16.58 0.96
C GLU A 216 20.28 15.74 0.06
N GLN A 217 20.27 15.92 -1.24
CA GLN A 217 21.16 15.22 -2.16
C GLN A 217 22.52 15.93 -2.39
N THR A 218 22.68 17.18 -2.01
CA THR A 218 23.96 17.87 -2.15
C THR A 218 24.96 17.43 -1.07
N ASP A 219 24.48 17.15 0.14
CA ASP A 219 25.33 16.71 1.25
C ASP A 219 25.77 15.23 1.13
N GLY A 220 24.94 14.36 0.51
CA GLY A 220 25.25 12.92 0.33
C GLY A 220 26.28 12.60 -0.78
N LYS A 221 26.72 13.58 -1.58
CA LYS A 221 27.73 13.39 -2.63
C LYS A 221 29.12 13.88 -2.26
N GLU A 222 29.26 14.68 -1.22
CA GLU A 222 30.59 15.16 -0.79
C GLU A 222 31.35 14.13 0.04
N ASP A 223 30.67 13.18 0.71
CA ASP A 223 31.35 12.15 1.51
C ASP A 223 31.92 10.95 0.70
N GLN A 224 31.66 10.87 -0.60
CA GLN A 224 32.18 9.78 -1.46
C GLN A 224 33.43 10.18 -2.30
N ILE A 225 33.93 11.40 -2.18
CA ILE A 225 35.12 11.88 -2.96
C ILE A 225 36.40 11.90 -2.11
N HIS A 226 36.33 11.65 -0.82
CA HIS A 226 37.48 11.60 0.08
C HIS A 226 37.53 10.29 0.89
N GLY A 227 37.68 9.16 0.23
CA GLY A 227 37.97 7.85 0.81
C GLY A 227 38.76 6.99 -0.15
#